data_bd52cc7708f7afb778f21b296228b41e
#
_entry.id   bd52cc7708f7afb778f21b296228b41e
#
_cell.length_a   1.000
_cell.length_b   1.000
_cell.length_c   1.000
_cell.angle_alpha   90.00
_cell.angle_beta   90.00
_cell.angle_gamma   90.00
#
_symmetry.space_group_name_H-M   'P 1'
#
loop_
_entity.id
_entity.type
_entity.pdbx_description
1 polymer ?
#
loop_
_entity_poly.entity_id
_entity_poly.type
_entity_poly.pdbx_seq_one_letter_code
_entity_poly.pdbx_strand_id
1 'polypeptide(L)'
;MISPSIQHLIEEKSGSFLIPASRIAFVQDDNPLYHAFLILTKVKYSKIPVLDKEHRVVGLITLAMITDKMLETDEISTDPLNELKVKDVMQRDFQKINFVETTLEKQLHLLIDNPFLPVVDSKGVFQGLLTRREWIKAFNYVVHTYDDHYNVIPKNQTKPQLINKIVASK
;
A
#
# COMPACT_ATOMS: atom_id res chain seq x y z
N MET A 1 -0.03 19.32 -4.38
CA MET A 1 0.78 19.02 -5.60
C MET A 1 2.20 18.72 -5.19
N ILE A 2 2.73 17.56 -5.56
CA ILE A 2 4.13 17.17 -5.30
C ILE A 2 5.05 18.07 -6.16
N SER A 3 6.18 18.54 -5.59
CA SER A 3 7.17 19.30 -6.36
C SER A 3 7.68 18.48 -7.56
N PRO A 4 7.83 19.05 -8.77
CA PRO A 4 8.29 18.30 -9.94
C PRO A 4 9.62 17.59 -9.75
N SER A 5 10.58 18.22 -9.04
CA SER A 5 11.89 17.60 -8.74
C SER A 5 11.76 16.39 -7.81
N ILE A 6 10.88 16.45 -6.81
CA ILE A 6 10.60 15.33 -5.90
C ILE A 6 9.85 14.23 -6.66
N GLN A 7 8.87 14.60 -7.49
CA GLN A 7 8.13 13.65 -8.32
C GLN A 7 9.07 12.85 -9.23
N HIS A 8 10.00 13.53 -9.90
CA HIS A 8 11.00 12.90 -10.78
C HIS A 8 11.83 11.84 -10.02
N LEU A 9 12.38 12.19 -8.84
CA LEU A 9 13.16 11.24 -8.04
C LEU A 9 12.33 10.06 -7.52
N ILE A 10 11.05 10.29 -7.19
CA ILE A 10 10.13 9.23 -6.80
C ILE A 10 9.87 8.31 -8.00
N GLU A 11 9.65 8.86 -9.20
CA GLU A 11 9.36 8.12 -10.43
C GLU A 11 10.55 7.27 -10.89
N GLU A 12 11.78 7.71 -10.70
CA GLU A 12 12.98 6.89 -10.93
C GLU A 12 12.95 5.58 -10.10
N LYS A 13 12.33 5.60 -8.92
CA LYS A 13 12.15 4.43 -8.06
C LYS A 13 10.80 3.73 -8.23
N SER A 14 9.87 4.30 -9.00
CA SER A 14 8.46 3.85 -9.07
C SER A 14 8.29 2.41 -9.58
N GLY A 15 9.21 1.87 -10.34
CA GLY A 15 9.21 0.46 -10.74
C GLY A 15 9.24 -0.55 -9.59
N SER A 16 9.50 -0.09 -8.35
CA SER A 16 9.56 -0.92 -7.15
C SER A 16 8.38 -0.76 -6.19
N PHE A 17 7.41 0.12 -6.48
CA PHE A 17 6.30 0.39 -5.54
C PHE A 17 5.25 -0.71 -5.48
N LEU A 18 5.03 -1.41 -6.58
CA LEU A 18 4.07 -2.50 -6.65
C LEU A 18 4.70 -3.79 -6.13
N ILE A 19 4.16 -4.32 -5.05
CA ILE A 19 4.43 -5.71 -4.66
C ILE A 19 3.53 -6.59 -5.52
N PRO A 20 4.07 -7.41 -6.43
CA PRO A 20 3.26 -8.16 -7.39
C PRO A 20 2.39 -9.21 -6.69
N ALA A 21 1.23 -9.52 -7.26
CA ALA A 21 0.26 -10.47 -6.72
C ALA A 21 0.87 -11.85 -6.40
N SER A 22 1.85 -12.31 -7.19
CA SER A 22 2.56 -13.59 -6.99
C SER A 22 3.33 -13.68 -5.67
N ARG A 23 3.57 -12.56 -4.99
CA ARG A 23 4.30 -12.48 -3.70
C ARG A 23 3.39 -12.19 -2.52
N ILE A 24 2.08 -12.12 -2.73
CA ILE A 24 1.11 -11.71 -1.72
C ILE A 24 0.21 -12.87 -1.34
N ALA A 25 0.06 -13.09 -0.03
CA ALA A 25 -0.93 -14.02 0.47
C ALA A 25 -2.33 -13.43 0.30
N PHE A 26 -3.24 -14.21 -0.22
CA PHE A 26 -4.66 -13.89 -0.37
C PHE A 26 -5.51 -15.12 -0.04
N VAL A 27 -6.81 -14.93 0.06
CA VAL A 27 -7.80 -16.01 0.20
C VAL A 27 -8.91 -15.82 -0.81
N GLN A 28 -9.60 -16.91 -1.17
CA GLN A 28 -10.82 -16.83 -1.97
C GLN A 28 -12.04 -16.60 -1.08
N ASP A 29 -13.00 -15.88 -1.60
CA ASP A 29 -14.25 -15.54 -0.90
C ASP A 29 -15.08 -16.77 -0.50
N ASP A 30 -15.00 -17.85 -1.28
CA ASP A 30 -15.66 -19.13 -1.02
C ASP A 30 -14.89 -20.06 -0.05
N ASN A 31 -13.66 -19.73 0.33
CA ASN A 31 -12.90 -20.53 1.30
C ASN A 31 -13.61 -20.57 2.66
N PRO A 32 -13.51 -21.68 3.41
CA PRO A 32 -13.91 -21.73 4.81
C PRO A 32 -13.14 -20.66 5.61
N LEU A 33 -13.78 -20.09 6.62
CA LEU A 33 -13.16 -19.08 7.48
C LEU A 33 -11.90 -19.60 8.16
N TYR A 34 -11.87 -20.91 8.51
CA TYR A 34 -10.71 -21.62 9.04
C TYR A 34 -9.47 -21.47 8.15
N HIS A 35 -9.62 -21.51 6.83
CA HIS A 35 -8.51 -21.34 5.90
C HIS A 35 -7.88 -19.95 6.00
N ALA A 36 -8.70 -18.90 6.07
CA ALA A 36 -8.22 -17.52 6.25
C ALA A 36 -7.54 -17.35 7.62
N PHE A 37 -8.09 -17.96 8.67
CA PHE A 37 -7.50 -17.98 10.00
C PHE A 37 -6.08 -18.56 10.00
N LEU A 38 -5.89 -19.73 9.36
CA LEU A 38 -4.59 -20.37 9.25
C LEU A 38 -3.58 -19.51 8.47
N ILE A 39 -3.99 -18.95 7.31
CA ILE A 39 -3.11 -18.11 6.49
C ILE A 39 -2.67 -16.89 7.29
N LEU A 40 -3.59 -16.12 7.85
CA LEU A 40 -3.27 -14.90 8.60
C LEU A 40 -2.35 -15.18 9.80
N THR A 41 -2.59 -16.28 10.51
CA THR A 41 -1.75 -16.73 11.63
C THR A 41 -0.32 -17.07 11.18
N LYS A 42 -0.16 -17.71 10.00
CA LYS A 42 1.15 -18.11 9.48
C LYS A 42 1.94 -16.97 8.87
N VAL A 43 1.30 -16.14 8.04
CA VAL A 43 1.98 -15.00 7.33
C VAL A 43 2.22 -13.81 8.25
N LYS A 44 1.57 -13.75 9.42
CA LYS A 44 1.67 -12.64 10.41
C LYS A 44 1.31 -11.26 9.81
N TYR A 45 0.44 -11.24 8.81
CA TYR A 45 -0.12 -10.00 8.28
C TYR A 45 -1.39 -9.63 9.04
N SER A 46 -1.58 -8.34 9.27
CA SER A 46 -2.79 -7.85 9.94
C SER A 46 -4.04 -7.95 9.06
N LYS A 47 -3.87 -7.88 7.73
CA LYS A 47 -4.95 -7.83 6.75
C LYS A 47 -4.45 -8.38 5.40
N ILE A 48 -5.27 -9.18 4.72
CA ILE A 48 -5.00 -9.72 3.40
C ILE A 48 -6.16 -9.50 2.44
N PRO A 49 -5.91 -9.45 1.10
CA PRO A 49 -6.96 -9.39 0.09
C PRO A 49 -7.79 -10.67 0.03
N VAL A 50 -9.08 -10.50 -0.29
CA VAL A 50 -10.01 -11.56 -0.65
C VAL A 50 -10.32 -11.45 -2.14
N LEU A 51 -10.13 -12.55 -2.87
CA LEU A 51 -10.37 -12.63 -4.32
C LEU A 51 -11.55 -13.52 -4.62
N ASP A 52 -12.25 -13.23 -5.72
CA ASP A 52 -13.21 -14.15 -6.33
C ASP A 52 -12.53 -15.15 -7.28
N LYS A 53 -13.33 -16.00 -7.94
CA LYS A 53 -12.84 -17.02 -8.89
C LYS A 53 -12.20 -16.43 -10.13
N GLU A 54 -12.54 -15.19 -10.48
CA GLU A 54 -11.97 -14.42 -11.59
C GLU A 54 -10.75 -13.59 -11.16
N HIS A 55 -10.21 -13.86 -9.94
CA HIS A 55 -9.08 -13.13 -9.34
C HIS A 55 -9.32 -11.62 -9.16
N ARG A 56 -10.59 -11.18 -9.07
CA ARG A 56 -10.91 -9.78 -8.74
C ARG A 56 -10.93 -9.59 -7.23
N VAL A 57 -10.47 -8.41 -6.77
CA VAL A 57 -10.50 -8.09 -5.34
C VAL A 57 -11.94 -7.75 -4.92
N VAL A 58 -12.52 -8.57 -4.07
CA VAL A 58 -13.91 -8.46 -3.60
C VAL A 58 -14.02 -8.08 -2.13
N GLY A 59 -12.92 -8.14 -1.38
CA GLY A 59 -12.90 -7.76 0.04
C GLY A 59 -11.50 -7.76 0.64
N LEU A 60 -11.46 -7.41 1.91
CA LEU A 60 -10.29 -7.54 2.78
C LEU A 60 -10.69 -8.33 4.03
N ILE A 61 -9.77 -9.13 4.58
CA ILE A 61 -10.02 -9.86 5.81
C ILE A 61 -8.86 -9.69 6.79
N THR A 62 -9.18 -9.57 8.08
CA THR A 62 -8.23 -9.47 9.18
C THR A 62 -8.40 -10.61 10.17
N LEU A 63 -7.34 -10.90 10.92
CA LEU A 63 -7.45 -11.86 12.03
C LEU A 63 -8.47 -11.39 13.07
N ALA A 64 -8.53 -10.08 13.34
CA ALA A 64 -9.50 -9.50 14.28
C ALA A 64 -10.96 -9.77 13.86
N MET A 65 -11.30 -9.63 12.55
CA MET A 65 -12.65 -9.95 12.06
C MET A 65 -13.02 -11.41 12.26
N ILE A 66 -12.03 -12.31 12.14
CA ILE A 66 -12.25 -13.74 12.34
C ILE A 66 -12.43 -14.05 13.82
N THR A 67 -11.53 -13.53 14.67
CA THR A 67 -11.61 -13.76 16.12
C THR A 67 -12.86 -13.16 16.74
N ASP A 68 -13.36 -12.04 16.21
CA ASP A 68 -14.64 -11.45 16.62
C ASP A 68 -15.81 -12.43 16.45
N LYS A 69 -15.80 -13.25 15.39
CA LYS A 69 -16.80 -14.30 15.18
C LYS A 69 -16.66 -15.52 16.11
N MET A 70 -15.48 -15.69 16.72
CA MET A 70 -15.20 -16.76 17.66
C MET A 70 -15.58 -16.37 19.10
N LEU A 71 -15.80 -15.08 19.38
CA LEU A 71 -16.14 -14.60 20.70
C LEU A 71 -17.64 -14.78 20.97
N GLU A 72 -17.96 -15.56 21.98
CA GLU A 72 -19.30 -15.69 22.59
C GLU A 72 -19.32 -15.01 23.95
N THR A 73 -20.49 -14.95 24.60
CA THR A 73 -20.65 -14.19 25.83
C THR A 73 -19.72 -14.68 26.95
N ASP A 74 -19.50 -15.97 27.06
CA ASP A 74 -18.76 -16.59 28.16
C ASP A 74 -17.59 -17.50 27.71
N GLU A 75 -17.41 -17.69 26.37
CA GLU A 75 -16.37 -18.57 25.86
C GLU A 75 -15.86 -18.17 24.46
N ILE A 76 -14.82 -18.83 24.00
CA ILE A 76 -14.30 -18.73 22.64
C ILE A 76 -14.68 -20.00 21.89
N SER A 77 -15.57 -19.88 20.89
CA SER A 77 -15.97 -21.00 20.03
C SER A 77 -15.15 -21.04 18.76
N THR A 78 -14.76 -22.23 18.31
CA THR A 78 -14.13 -22.47 17.01
C THR A 78 -15.15 -22.87 15.92
N ASP A 79 -16.41 -23.09 16.25
CA ASP A 79 -17.44 -23.54 15.32
C ASP A 79 -17.63 -22.59 14.13
N PRO A 80 -17.64 -21.26 14.33
CA PRO A 80 -17.74 -20.32 13.21
C PRO A 80 -16.64 -20.44 12.15
N LEU A 81 -15.46 -20.98 12.51
CA LEU A 81 -14.37 -21.21 11.56
C LEU A 81 -14.72 -22.26 10.50
N ASN A 82 -15.55 -23.23 10.83
CA ASN A 82 -15.97 -24.32 9.95
C ASN A 82 -17.32 -24.01 9.27
N GLU A 83 -18.19 -23.25 9.92
CA GLU A 83 -19.53 -22.95 9.46
C GLU A 83 -19.58 -21.77 8.47
N LEU A 84 -18.73 -20.75 8.70
CA LEU A 84 -18.71 -19.54 7.91
C LEU A 84 -17.66 -19.61 6.79
N LYS A 85 -17.95 -18.87 5.72
CA LYS A 85 -17.03 -18.60 4.62
C LYS A 85 -16.39 -17.22 4.78
N VAL A 86 -15.28 -17.01 4.11
CA VAL A 86 -14.57 -15.71 4.09
C VAL A 86 -15.50 -14.58 3.68
N LYS A 87 -16.36 -14.79 2.66
CA LYS A 87 -17.32 -13.79 2.18
C LYS A 87 -18.35 -13.33 3.21
N ASP A 88 -18.61 -14.14 4.24
CA ASP A 88 -19.60 -13.83 5.27
C ASP A 88 -19.03 -12.86 6.33
N VAL A 89 -17.69 -12.75 6.39
CA VAL A 89 -16.97 -11.99 7.41
C VAL A 89 -16.14 -10.84 6.85
N MET A 90 -15.71 -10.91 5.59
CA MET A 90 -14.82 -9.93 4.97
C MET A 90 -15.39 -8.52 4.94
N GLN A 91 -14.51 -7.53 5.03
CA GLN A 91 -14.81 -6.12 4.78
C GLN A 91 -15.01 -5.92 3.27
N ARG A 92 -16.18 -5.39 2.87
CA ARG A 92 -16.50 -5.10 1.46
C ARG A 92 -16.28 -3.63 1.08
N ASP A 93 -16.40 -2.73 2.04
CA ASP A 93 -16.08 -1.31 1.84
C ASP A 93 -14.59 -1.08 2.07
N PHE A 94 -13.82 -0.96 1.00
CA PHE A 94 -12.38 -0.75 1.02
C PHE A 94 -11.91 0.02 -0.23
N GLN A 95 -10.77 0.70 -0.08
CA GLN A 95 -10.16 1.42 -1.20
C GLN A 95 -9.28 0.48 -2.03
N LYS A 96 -9.40 0.57 -3.35
CA LYS A 96 -8.51 -0.05 -4.34
C LYS A 96 -8.17 0.95 -5.43
N ILE A 97 -7.06 0.75 -6.12
CA ILE A 97 -6.59 1.67 -7.17
C ILE A 97 -6.27 0.93 -8.46
N ASN A 98 -6.43 1.64 -9.57
CA ASN A 98 -5.77 1.31 -10.82
C ASN A 98 -4.45 2.10 -10.86
N PHE A 99 -3.33 1.40 -10.96
CA PHE A 99 -2.00 2.03 -10.84
C PHE A 99 -1.72 3.04 -11.96
N VAL A 100 -2.21 2.78 -13.15
CA VAL A 100 -2.01 3.65 -14.32
C VAL A 100 -2.88 4.91 -14.25
N GLU A 101 -4.10 4.78 -13.72
CA GLU A 101 -5.09 5.87 -13.69
C GLU A 101 -4.98 6.75 -12.44
N THR A 102 -4.24 6.28 -11.41
CA THR A 102 -4.17 6.95 -10.11
C THR A 102 -2.86 7.72 -9.98
N THR A 103 -2.93 9.05 -9.88
CA THR A 103 -1.76 9.90 -9.71
C THR A 103 -0.99 9.58 -8.42
N LEU A 104 0.32 9.86 -8.40
CA LEU A 104 1.18 9.67 -7.21
C LEU A 104 0.62 10.42 -5.99
N GLU A 105 0.15 11.65 -6.17
CA GLU A 105 -0.44 12.45 -5.10
C GLU A 105 -1.68 11.77 -4.50
N LYS A 106 -2.56 11.23 -5.34
CA LYS A 106 -3.75 10.50 -4.88
C LYS A 106 -3.39 9.19 -4.18
N GLN A 107 -2.40 8.45 -4.70
CA GLN A 107 -1.88 7.25 -4.06
C GLN A 107 -1.37 7.54 -2.65
N LEU A 108 -0.54 8.58 -2.51
CA LEU A 108 0.00 9.03 -1.23
C LEU A 108 -1.12 9.42 -0.26
N HIS A 109 -2.11 10.20 -0.74
CA HIS A 109 -3.23 10.63 0.10
C HIS A 109 -4.05 9.44 0.63
N LEU A 110 -4.36 8.46 -0.22
CA LEU A 110 -5.09 7.26 0.18
C LEU A 110 -4.30 6.40 1.19
N LEU A 111 -2.96 6.40 1.13
CA LEU A 111 -2.12 5.67 2.07
C LEU A 111 -2.01 6.32 3.47
N ILE A 112 -2.53 7.54 3.65
CA ILE A 112 -2.60 8.15 5.00
C ILE A 112 -3.49 7.30 5.90
N ASP A 113 -4.64 6.86 5.39
CA ASP A 113 -5.63 6.11 6.18
C ASP A 113 -5.54 4.59 5.97
N ASN A 114 -4.85 4.16 4.89
CA ASN A 114 -4.73 2.75 4.55
C ASN A 114 -3.27 2.29 4.64
N PRO A 115 -2.95 1.19 5.34
CA PRO A 115 -1.59 0.65 5.40
C PRO A 115 -1.12 0.11 4.04
N PHE A 116 -2.04 -0.30 3.21
CA PHE A 116 -1.84 -0.71 1.82
C PHE A 116 -3.12 -0.49 1.00
N LEU A 117 -2.96 -0.48 -0.32
CA LEU A 117 -4.04 -0.42 -1.30
C LEU A 117 -3.92 -1.59 -2.26
N PRO A 118 -4.97 -2.41 -2.44
CA PRO A 118 -5.04 -3.36 -3.55
C PRO A 118 -4.97 -2.62 -4.89
N VAL A 119 -4.08 -3.10 -5.76
CA VAL A 119 -3.92 -2.61 -7.12
C VAL A 119 -4.61 -3.57 -8.06
N VAL A 120 -5.45 -3.03 -8.92
CA VAL A 120 -6.24 -3.78 -9.89
C VAL A 120 -6.05 -3.21 -11.30
N ASP A 121 -6.29 -4.03 -12.31
CA ASP A 121 -6.39 -3.58 -13.69
C ASP A 121 -7.78 -3.00 -14.01
N SER A 122 -8.01 -2.64 -15.28
CA SER A 122 -9.29 -2.09 -15.76
C SER A 122 -10.47 -3.06 -15.62
N LYS A 123 -10.21 -4.36 -15.45
CA LYS A 123 -11.22 -5.40 -15.23
C LYS A 123 -11.44 -5.74 -13.76
N GLY A 124 -10.71 -5.09 -12.85
CA GLY A 124 -10.73 -5.34 -11.42
C GLY A 124 -9.90 -6.54 -10.97
N VAL A 125 -9.09 -7.14 -11.86
CA VAL A 125 -8.22 -8.27 -11.56
C VAL A 125 -7.03 -7.79 -10.73
N PHE A 126 -6.71 -8.54 -9.68
CA PHE A 126 -5.67 -8.23 -8.71
C PHE A 126 -4.28 -8.27 -9.34
N GLN A 127 -3.56 -7.16 -9.28
CA GLN A 127 -2.20 -7.03 -9.80
C GLN A 127 -1.15 -7.03 -8.68
N GLY A 128 -1.53 -6.66 -7.46
CA GLY A 128 -0.61 -6.59 -6.34
C GLY A 128 -1.05 -5.60 -5.26
N LEU A 129 -0.10 -5.21 -4.42
CA LEU A 129 -0.31 -4.22 -3.36
C LEU A 129 0.62 -3.03 -3.51
N LEU A 130 0.08 -1.84 -3.33
CA LEU A 130 0.82 -0.63 -3.03
C LEU A 130 0.81 -0.45 -1.51
N THR A 131 1.97 -0.36 -0.87
CA THR A 131 2.04 -0.27 0.59
C THR A 131 2.64 1.04 1.05
N ARG A 132 2.20 1.51 2.23
CA ARG A 132 2.79 2.68 2.90
C ARG A 132 4.31 2.51 3.11
N ARG A 133 4.77 1.28 3.37
CA ARG A 133 6.18 0.97 3.56
C ARG A 133 7.03 1.29 2.32
N GLU A 134 6.55 0.93 1.12
CA GLU A 134 7.29 1.21 -0.12
C GLU A 134 7.35 2.71 -0.41
N TRP A 135 6.28 3.45 -0.10
CA TRP A 135 6.27 4.91 -0.17
C TRP A 135 7.26 5.55 0.82
N ILE A 136 7.33 5.07 2.06
CA ILE A 136 8.32 5.56 3.04
C ILE A 136 9.74 5.31 2.54
N LYS A 137 10.02 4.18 1.93
CA LYS A 137 11.34 3.90 1.31
C LYS A 137 11.67 4.89 0.19
N ALA A 138 10.70 5.21 -0.66
CA ALA A 138 10.88 6.18 -1.73
C ALA A 138 11.17 7.59 -1.18
N PHE A 139 10.42 8.03 -0.19
CA PHE A 139 10.70 9.30 0.48
C PHE A 139 12.08 9.31 1.16
N ASN A 140 12.45 8.23 1.83
CA ASN A 140 13.77 8.12 2.42
C ASN A 140 14.89 8.23 1.37
N TYR A 141 14.71 7.60 0.20
CA TYR A 141 15.62 7.77 -0.92
C TYR A 141 15.72 9.23 -1.37
N VAL A 142 14.58 9.89 -1.61
CA VAL A 142 14.56 11.30 -2.02
C VAL A 142 15.27 12.19 -1.01
N VAL A 143 15.00 12.02 0.29
CA VAL A 143 15.63 12.83 1.36
C VAL A 143 17.16 12.71 1.36
N HIS A 144 17.68 11.51 1.08
CA HIS A 144 19.14 11.28 1.11
C HIS A 144 19.86 11.61 -0.20
N THR A 145 19.15 11.66 -1.33
CA THR A 145 19.78 11.86 -2.65
C THR A 145 19.42 13.20 -3.30
N TYR A 146 18.55 14.01 -2.68
CA TYR A 146 18.06 15.24 -3.29
C TYR A 146 19.19 16.20 -3.68
N ASP A 147 20.14 16.43 -2.77
CA ASP A 147 21.27 17.34 -2.99
C ASP A 147 22.31 16.80 -4.00
N ASP A 148 22.31 15.50 -4.28
CA ASP A 148 23.14 14.90 -5.33
C ASP A 148 22.61 15.23 -6.74
N HIS A 149 21.29 15.45 -6.85
CA HIS A 149 20.60 15.69 -8.13
C HIS A 149 20.23 17.16 -8.37
N TYR A 150 20.05 17.95 -7.28
CA TYR A 150 19.52 19.32 -7.37
C TYR A 150 20.29 20.28 -6.48
N ASN A 151 20.60 21.46 -7.03
CA ASN A 151 21.13 22.58 -6.24
C ASN A 151 19.97 23.35 -5.61
N VAL A 152 19.91 23.37 -4.29
CA VAL A 152 18.87 24.08 -3.54
C VAL A 152 19.30 25.50 -3.29
N ILE A 153 18.59 26.48 -3.86
CA ILE A 153 18.79 27.91 -3.65
C ILE A 153 17.60 28.47 -2.87
N PRO A 154 17.81 29.01 -1.65
CA PRO A 154 16.74 29.67 -0.92
C PRO A 154 16.13 30.82 -1.72
N LYS A 155 14.79 30.88 -1.77
CA LYS A 155 14.06 31.89 -2.56
C LYS A 155 14.41 33.33 -2.21
N ASN A 156 14.92 33.59 -1.00
CA ASN A 156 15.27 34.93 -0.51
C ASN A 156 16.73 35.34 -0.76
N GLN A 157 17.53 34.48 -1.42
CA GLN A 157 18.89 34.86 -1.85
C GLN A 157 18.82 35.41 -3.27
N THR A 158 19.00 36.72 -3.39
CA THR A 158 19.08 37.41 -4.68
C THR A 158 20.36 36.99 -5.43
N LYS A 159 20.28 36.74 -6.72
CA LYS A 159 21.36 36.33 -7.64
C LYS A 159 22.74 37.04 -7.52
N PRO A 160 22.89 38.28 -7.02
CA PRO A 160 24.20 38.94 -6.91
C PRO A 160 25.19 38.27 -5.96
N GLN A 161 24.73 37.54 -4.93
CA GLN A 161 25.63 36.88 -3.96
C GLN A 161 26.27 35.58 -4.45
N LEU A 162 25.68 34.93 -5.43
CA LEU A 162 26.24 33.73 -6.04
C LEU A 162 27.43 34.04 -6.96
N ILE A 163 27.37 35.15 -7.71
CA ILE A 163 28.44 35.55 -8.64
C ILE A 163 29.71 35.90 -7.87
N ASN A 164 29.60 36.55 -6.72
CA ASN A 164 30.76 36.93 -5.90
C ASN A 164 31.41 35.72 -5.23
N LYS A 165 30.71 34.62 -4.93
CA LYS A 165 31.31 33.39 -4.40
C LYS A 165 32.08 32.59 -5.46
N ILE A 166 31.65 32.61 -6.70
CA ILE A 166 32.33 31.94 -7.83
C ILE A 166 33.59 32.69 -8.23
N VAL A 167 33.61 34.01 -8.12
CA VAL A 167 34.78 34.86 -8.46
C VAL A 167 35.81 34.86 -7.35
N ALA A 168 35.42 34.66 -6.09
CA ALA A 168 36.35 34.62 -4.94
C ALA A 168 37.02 33.25 -4.73
N SER A 169 36.64 32.21 -5.49
CA SER A 169 37.21 30.85 -5.43
C SER A 169 38.17 30.55 -6.59
N LYS A 170 38.63 31.56 -7.32
CA LYS A 170 39.77 31.55 -8.26
C LYS A 170 40.87 32.38 -7.64
#